data_0230b283cab6e1a44c70b86c115d1998
#
_entry.id   0230b283cab6e1a44c70b86c115d1998
#
_cell.length_a   1.000
_cell.length_b   1.000
_cell.length_c   1.000
_cell.angle_alpha   90.00
_cell.angle_beta   90.00
_cell.angle_gamma   90.00
#
_symmetry.space_group_name_H-M   'P 1'
#
loop_
_entity.id
_entity.type
_entity.pdbx_description
1 polymer ?
#
loop_
_entity_poly.entity_id
_entity_poly.type
_entity_poly.pdbx_seq_one_letter_code
_entity_poly.pdbx_strand_id
1 'polypeptide(L)'
;MPVRILAISGSLRAASSNTAVVEAVAALAPADVEIDVYAGLADLPPFNPDDDREPLNPSVADLRVRVLNADALFISSPEYAHGVSGVLKNALDWLVGGEGEIVGKPVALVNAAPRATHAQASLAETLRTMSSRDSGGLDHDRSGRP
;
A
#
# COMPACT_ATOMS: atom_id res chain seq x y z
N MET A 1 -3.39 -3.36 24.01
CA MET A 1 -2.52 -3.28 22.80
C MET A 1 -2.98 -2.15 21.93
N PRO A 2 -2.11 -1.22 21.53
CA PRO A 2 -2.50 -0.16 20.60
C PRO A 2 -2.87 -0.74 19.23
N VAL A 3 -3.77 -0.06 18.56
CA VAL A 3 -4.04 -0.32 17.13
C VAL A 3 -2.87 0.22 16.32
N ARG A 4 -2.31 -0.59 15.45
CA ARG A 4 -1.18 -0.22 14.60
C ARG A 4 -1.65 0.10 13.19
N ILE A 5 -1.33 1.28 12.72
CA ILE A 5 -1.67 1.74 11.37
C ILE A 5 -0.40 2.06 10.61
N LEU A 6 -0.23 1.44 9.46
CA LEU A 6 0.82 1.80 8.51
C LEU A 6 0.33 2.94 7.62
N ALA A 7 0.97 4.10 7.71
CA ALA A 7 0.61 5.28 6.96
C ALA A 7 1.59 5.51 5.80
N ILE A 8 1.07 5.64 4.59
CA ILE A 8 1.85 5.76 3.36
C ILE A 8 1.43 7.02 2.61
N SER A 9 2.39 7.90 2.32
CA SER A 9 2.24 8.93 1.30
C SER A 9 2.70 8.38 -0.05
N GLY A 10 1.87 8.48 -1.07
CA GLY A 10 2.22 8.08 -2.43
C GLY A 10 3.08 9.10 -3.17
N SER A 11 3.52 10.18 -2.53
CA SER A 11 4.32 11.24 -3.12
C SER A 11 5.74 11.23 -2.59
N LEU A 12 6.73 11.36 -3.49
CA LEU A 12 8.14 11.56 -3.14
C LEU A 12 8.53 13.03 -3.08
N ARG A 13 7.64 13.93 -3.43
CA ARG A 13 7.91 15.37 -3.44
C ARG A 13 8.15 15.87 -2.02
N ALA A 14 9.22 16.67 -1.81
CA ALA A 14 9.58 17.21 -0.49
C ALA A 14 8.48 18.06 0.14
N ALA A 15 7.81 18.89 -0.64
CA ALA A 15 6.68 19.75 -0.19
C ALA A 15 5.34 19.13 -0.63
N SER A 16 5.07 17.89 -0.24
CA SER A 16 3.85 17.16 -0.63
C SER A 16 2.72 17.39 0.36
N SER A 17 1.53 17.73 -0.15
CA SER A 17 0.30 17.74 0.64
C SER A 17 -0.07 16.38 1.19
N ASN A 18 0.21 15.30 0.43
CA ASN A 18 -0.03 13.93 0.86
C ASN A 18 0.86 13.55 2.03
N THR A 19 2.13 13.91 1.97
CA THR A 19 3.07 13.68 3.08
C THR A 19 2.67 14.49 4.31
N ALA A 20 2.26 15.74 4.13
CA ALA A 20 1.76 16.57 5.24
C ALA A 20 0.52 15.97 5.92
N VAL A 21 -0.40 15.37 5.15
CA VAL A 21 -1.56 14.66 5.71
C VAL A 21 -1.13 13.46 6.54
N VAL A 22 -0.20 12.66 6.06
CA VAL A 22 0.32 11.49 6.78
C VAL A 22 1.01 11.90 8.07
N GLU A 23 1.83 12.94 8.03
CA GLU A 23 2.51 13.47 9.21
C GLU A 23 1.54 14.06 10.24
N ALA A 24 0.49 14.74 9.78
CA ALA A 24 -0.56 15.28 10.65
C ALA A 24 -1.34 14.16 11.35
N VAL A 25 -1.68 13.10 10.64
CA VAL A 25 -2.35 11.93 11.23
C VAL A 25 -1.46 11.29 12.30
N ALA A 26 -0.17 11.15 12.04
CA ALA A 26 0.78 10.63 13.02
C ALA A 26 0.87 11.51 14.27
N ALA A 27 0.90 12.84 14.10
CA ALA A 27 0.98 13.81 15.19
C ALA A 27 -0.31 13.87 16.04
N LEU A 28 -1.47 13.64 15.43
CA LEU A 28 -2.78 13.74 16.06
C LEU A 28 -3.34 12.40 16.53
N ALA A 29 -2.60 11.32 16.37
CA ALA A 29 -3.06 9.99 16.77
C ALA A 29 -3.35 9.93 18.28
N PRO A 30 -4.49 9.35 18.70
CA PRO A 30 -4.78 9.14 20.12
C PRO A 30 -3.81 8.12 20.75
N ALA A 31 -3.77 8.09 22.07
CA ALA A 31 -2.79 7.29 22.81
C ALA A 31 -2.89 5.77 22.57
N ASP A 32 -4.05 5.28 22.15
CA ASP A 32 -4.32 3.88 21.82
C ASP A 32 -4.07 3.53 20.35
N VAL A 33 -3.55 4.47 19.56
CA VAL A 33 -3.21 4.29 18.14
C VAL A 33 -1.73 4.58 17.92
N GLU A 34 -1.04 3.63 17.31
CA GLU A 34 0.36 3.76 16.88
C GLU A 34 0.40 3.90 15.36
N ILE A 35 0.99 4.99 14.89
CA ILE A 35 1.16 5.24 13.45
C ILE A 35 2.61 4.95 13.06
N ASP A 36 2.81 3.97 12.21
CA ASP A 36 4.08 3.72 11.54
C ASP A 36 4.07 4.45 10.19
N VAL A 37 4.87 5.49 10.06
CA VAL A 37 5.00 6.25 8.81
C VAL A 37 6.02 5.57 7.91
N TYR A 38 5.56 5.05 6.78
CA TYR A 38 6.41 4.36 5.82
C TYR A 38 7.06 5.36 4.86
N ALA A 39 8.38 5.37 4.83
CA ALA A 39 9.16 6.29 4.01
C ALA A 39 10.03 5.57 2.95
N GLY A 40 9.75 4.32 2.64
CA GLY A 40 10.58 3.46 1.80
C GLY A 40 10.18 3.32 0.34
N LEU A 41 9.19 4.06 -0.16
CA LEU A 41 8.70 3.90 -1.54
C LEU A 41 9.80 4.07 -2.60
N ALA A 42 10.69 5.05 -2.41
CA ALA A 42 11.77 5.33 -3.36
C ALA A 42 12.84 4.25 -3.39
N ASP A 43 12.93 3.43 -2.35
CA ASP A 43 13.97 2.41 -2.21
C ASP A 43 13.55 1.06 -2.82
N LEU A 44 12.28 0.90 -3.14
CA LEU A 44 11.77 -0.31 -3.75
C LEU A 44 12.25 -0.41 -5.21
N PRO A 45 12.85 -1.53 -5.61
CA PRO A 45 13.14 -1.75 -7.03
C PRO A 45 11.84 -1.89 -7.83
N PRO A 46 11.88 -1.68 -9.15
CA PRO A 46 10.73 -2.00 -10.01
C PRO A 46 10.30 -3.46 -9.79
N PHE A 47 9.00 -3.66 -9.61
CA PHE A 47 8.48 -5.00 -9.42
C PHE A 47 8.76 -5.89 -10.64
N ASN A 48 9.38 -7.01 -10.38
CA ASN A 48 9.61 -8.07 -11.34
C ASN A 48 9.34 -9.41 -10.61
N PRO A 49 8.39 -10.22 -11.09
CA PRO A 49 8.10 -11.52 -10.47
C PRO A 49 9.32 -12.44 -10.37
N ASP A 50 10.29 -12.31 -11.27
CA ASP A 50 11.52 -13.11 -11.25
C ASP A 50 12.40 -12.81 -10.04
N ASP A 51 12.28 -11.61 -9.49
CA ASP A 51 13.03 -11.15 -8.32
C ASP A 51 12.30 -11.40 -6.99
N ASP A 52 11.04 -11.87 -7.07
CA ASP A 52 10.23 -12.19 -5.88
C ASP A 52 10.56 -13.59 -5.37
N ARG A 53 11.76 -13.72 -4.87
CA ARG A 53 12.32 -14.97 -4.34
C ARG A 53 13.36 -14.70 -3.28
N GLU A 54 13.65 -15.70 -2.46
CA GLU A 54 14.73 -15.62 -1.48
C GLU A 54 16.13 -15.68 -2.16
N PRO A 55 17.08 -14.84 -1.70
CA PRO A 55 16.91 -13.81 -0.65
C PRO A 55 16.18 -12.58 -1.21
N LEU A 56 15.11 -12.14 -0.53
CA LEU A 56 14.37 -10.93 -0.92
C LEU A 56 15.24 -9.68 -0.81
N ASN A 57 14.98 -8.71 -1.71
CA ASN A 57 15.49 -7.35 -1.53
C ASN A 57 15.08 -6.83 -0.15
N PRO A 58 16.01 -6.30 0.66
CA PRO A 58 15.72 -5.84 2.02
C PRO A 58 14.59 -4.81 2.12
N SER A 59 14.47 -3.91 1.14
CA SER A 59 13.39 -2.91 1.12
C SER A 59 12.02 -3.54 0.89
N VAL A 60 11.94 -4.58 0.08
CA VAL A 60 10.72 -5.36 -0.14
C VAL A 60 10.34 -6.13 1.12
N ALA A 61 11.31 -6.78 1.75
CA ALA A 61 11.09 -7.50 3.00
C ALA A 61 10.59 -6.57 4.11
N ASP A 62 11.16 -5.37 4.23
CA ASP A 62 10.73 -4.36 5.21
C ASP A 62 9.28 -3.92 4.96
N LEU A 63 8.92 -3.62 3.72
CA LEU A 63 7.53 -3.26 3.37
C LEU A 63 6.54 -4.36 3.79
N ARG A 64 6.82 -5.60 3.44
CA ARG A 64 5.95 -6.74 3.75
C ARG A 64 5.80 -6.96 5.25
N VAL A 65 6.88 -6.87 6.00
CA VAL A 65 6.85 -6.99 7.48
C VAL A 65 6.03 -5.86 8.11
N ARG A 66 6.18 -4.63 7.64
CA ARG A 66 5.39 -3.50 8.16
C ARG A 66 3.90 -3.65 7.88
N VAL A 67 3.54 -4.09 6.67
CA VAL A 67 2.13 -4.38 6.34
C VAL A 67 1.60 -5.53 7.19
N LEU A 68 2.37 -6.60 7.36
CA LEU A 68 1.98 -7.74 8.18
C LEU A 68 1.69 -7.33 9.63
N ASN A 69 2.52 -6.47 10.21
CA ASN A 69 2.42 -6.03 11.59
C ASN A 69 1.35 -4.95 11.82
N ALA A 70 0.84 -4.33 10.77
CA ALA A 70 -0.21 -3.33 10.86
C ALA A 70 -1.60 -3.99 10.98
N ASP A 71 -2.48 -3.36 11.75
CA ASP A 71 -3.90 -3.74 11.82
C ASP A 71 -4.70 -3.10 10.69
N ALA A 72 -4.24 -1.95 10.22
CA ALA A 72 -4.88 -1.20 9.13
C ALA A 72 -3.84 -0.35 8.37
N LEU A 73 -4.22 0.10 7.17
CA LEU A 73 -3.42 1.01 6.37
C LEU A 73 -4.12 2.35 6.21
N PHE A 74 -3.32 3.41 6.15
CA PHE A 74 -3.76 4.76 5.80
C PHE A 74 -2.93 5.25 4.62
N ILE A 75 -3.56 5.56 3.50
CA ILE A 75 -2.86 5.93 2.27
C ILE A 75 -3.37 7.28 1.77
N SER A 76 -2.45 8.23 1.62
CA SER A 76 -2.68 9.50 0.95
C SER A 76 -1.94 9.50 -0.38
N SER A 77 -2.68 9.48 -1.48
CA SER A 77 -2.12 9.31 -2.83
C SER A 77 -2.30 10.55 -3.68
N PRO A 78 -1.24 11.02 -4.37
CA PRO A 78 -1.37 12.01 -5.41
C PRO A 78 -2.03 11.41 -6.66
N GLU A 79 -2.42 12.30 -7.59
CA GLU A 79 -2.87 11.92 -8.92
C GLU A 79 -1.94 12.49 -9.97
N TYR A 80 -1.41 11.61 -10.81
CA TYR A 80 -0.57 11.98 -11.94
C TYR A 80 -1.19 11.44 -13.23
N ALA A 81 -1.56 12.35 -14.14
CA ALA A 81 -2.21 11.96 -15.40
C ALA A 81 -3.41 11.02 -15.18
N HIS A 82 -4.26 11.34 -14.24
CA HIS A 82 -5.43 10.56 -13.82
C HIS A 82 -5.11 9.17 -13.24
N GLY A 83 -3.86 8.91 -12.89
CA GLY A 83 -3.42 7.62 -12.37
C GLY A 83 -2.82 7.69 -10.97
N VAL A 84 -2.72 6.53 -10.36
CA VAL A 84 -1.97 6.32 -9.12
C VAL A 84 -0.49 6.59 -9.39
N SER A 85 0.24 7.18 -8.43
CA SER A 85 1.68 7.40 -8.60
C SER A 85 2.40 6.08 -8.85
N GLY A 86 3.42 6.11 -9.73
CA GLY A 86 4.17 4.92 -10.09
C GLY A 86 4.83 4.25 -8.89
N VAL A 87 5.38 5.02 -7.96
CA VAL A 87 6.04 4.46 -6.77
C VAL A 87 5.06 3.78 -5.82
N LEU A 88 3.86 4.30 -5.67
CA LEU A 88 2.81 3.67 -4.87
C LEU A 88 2.31 2.39 -5.54
N LYS A 89 2.02 2.44 -6.84
CA LYS A 89 1.58 1.26 -7.58
C LYS A 89 2.65 0.16 -7.55
N ASN A 90 3.93 0.52 -7.66
CA ASN A 90 5.04 -0.42 -7.54
C ASN A 90 5.06 -1.12 -6.18
N ALA A 91 4.84 -0.38 -5.09
CA ALA A 91 4.73 -0.98 -3.75
C ALA A 91 3.56 -1.96 -3.67
N LEU A 92 2.42 -1.61 -4.24
CA LEU A 92 1.25 -2.48 -4.27
C LEU A 92 1.52 -3.76 -5.09
N ASP A 93 2.24 -3.66 -6.20
CA ASP A 93 2.64 -4.81 -7.00
C ASP A 93 3.51 -5.78 -6.18
N TRP A 94 4.46 -5.28 -5.40
CA TRP A 94 5.25 -6.10 -4.47
C TRP A 94 4.41 -6.77 -3.38
N LEU A 95 3.33 -6.12 -2.94
CA LEU A 95 2.41 -6.69 -1.95
C LEU A 95 1.50 -7.75 -2.55
N VAL A 96 1.14 -7.63 -3.83
CA VAL A 96 0.39 -8.69 -4.54
C VAL A 96 1.22 -9.98 -4.62
N GLY A 97 2.54 -9.85 -4.86
CA GLY A 97 3.46 -10.98 -4.90
C GLY A 97 3.74 -11.63 -3.55
N GLY A 98 3.36 -11.00 -2.44
CA GLY A 98 3.59 -11.50 -1.09
C GLY A 98 2.70 -12.66 -0.69
N GLU A 99 2.69 -12.94 0.62
CA GLU A 99 1.93 -14.04 1.22
C GLU A 99 0.55 -13.60 1.75
N GLY A 100 0.02 -12.49 1.24
CA GLY A 100 -1.27 -11.96 1.64
C GLY A 100 -1.25 -11.08 2.88
N GLU A 101 -0.16 -10.37 3.11
CA GLU A 101 0.02 -9.49 4.28
C GLU A 101 -1.07 -8.42 4.40
N ILE A 102 -1.61 -7.97 3.28
CA ILE A 102 -2.65 -6.94 3.22
C ILE A 102 -4.08 -7.51 3.28
N VAL A 103 -4.24 -8.81 3.07
CA VAL A 103 -5.57 -9.44 2.97
C VAL A 103 -6.38 -9.23 4.23
N GLY A 104 -7.62 -8.76 4.06
CA GLY A 104 -8.57 -8.53 5.14
C GLY A 104 -8.31 -7.31 6.01
N LYS A 105 -7.28 -6.51 5.73
CA LYS A 105 -6.98 -5.30 6.49
C LYS A 105 -7.82 -4.11 6.02
N PRO A 106 -8.38 -3.32 6.94
CA PRO A 106 -9.01 -2.05 6.58
C PRO A 106 -7.99 -1.10 5.96
N VAL A 107 -8.39 -0.38 4.94
CA VAL A 107 -7.58 0.66 4.31
C VAL A 107 -8.38 1.95 4.23
N ALA A 108 -7.86 3.01 4.83
CA ALA A 108 -8.37 4.36 4.68
C ALA A 108 -7.62 5.07 3.55
N LEU A 109 -8.36 5.57 2.58
CA LEU A 109 -7.82 6.38 1.47
C LEU A 109 -8.17 7.84 1.68
N VAL A 110 -7.15 8.69 1.60
CA VAL A 110 -7.31 10.13 1.67
C VAL A 110 -6.84 10.79 0.39
N ASN A 111 -7.65 11.70 -0.10
CA ASN A 111 -7.34 12.53 -1.24
C ASN A 111 -7.05 13.96 -0.76
N ALA A 112 -5.79 14.37 -0.79
CA ALA A 112 -5.37 15.72 -0.41
C ALA A 112 -5.73 16.78 -1.46
N ALA A 113 -6.12 16.36 -2.67
CA ALA A 113 -6.57 17.22 -3.75
C ALA A 113 -8.01 16.87 -4.15
N PRO A 114 -9.03 17.64 -3.73
CA PRO A 114 -10.45 17.26 -3.91
C PRO A 114 -10.89 17.00 -5.35
N ARG A 115 -10.17 17.55 -6.33
CA ARG A 115 -10.46 17.36 -7.76
C ARG A 115 -9.81 16.13 -8.35
N ALA A 116 -8.91 15.48 -7.64
CA ALA A 116 -8.17 14.30 -8.08
C ALA A 116 -8.98 13.02 -7.76
N THR A 117 -9.99 12.73 -8.56
CA THR A 117 -10.93 11.64 -8.32
C THR A 117 -10.57 10.34 -9.04
N HIS A 118 -9.84 10.41 -10.16
CA HIS A 118 -9.52 9.24 -10.99
C HIS A 118 -8.54 8.29 -10.31
N ALA A 119 -7.45 8.83 -9.76
CA ALA A 119 -6.47 8.02 -9.03
C ALA A 119 -7.11 7.36 -7.81
N GLN A 120 -7.95 8.09 -7.08
CA GLN A 120 -8.65 7.57 -5.91
C GLN A 120 -9.55 6.37 -6.26
N ALA A 121 -10.33 6.48 -7.32
CA ALA A 121 -11.18 5.40 -7.79
C ALA A 121 -10.37 4.17 -8.25
N SER A 122 -9.30 4.39 -8.99
CA SER A 122 -8.40 3.33 -9.44
C SER A 122 -7.69 2.65 -8.29
N LEU A 123 -7.21 3.41 -7.32
CA LEU A 123 -6.56 2.88 -6.13
C LEU A 123 -7.52 2.06 -5.27
N ALA A 124 -8.75 2.53 -5.10
CA ALA A 124 -9.78 1.81 -4.37
C ALA A 124 -10.07 0.46 -5.03
N GLU A 125 -10.18 0.40 -6.34
CA GLU A 125 -10.39 -0.85 -7.09
C GLU A 125 -9.21 -1.81 -6.93
N THR A 126 -7.98 -1.31 -7.07
CA THR A 126 -6.77 -2.10 -6.88
C THR A 126 -6.74 -2.72 -5.47
N LEU A 127 -7.01 -1.92 -4.45
CA LEU A 127 -6.98 -2.39 -3.06
C LEU A 127 -8.11 -3.37 -2.75
N ARG A 128 -9.30 -3.19 -3.30
CA ARG A 128 -10.39 -4.17 -3.16
C ARG A 128 -9.96 -5.53 -3.71
N THR A 129 -9.33 -5.53 -4.86
CA THR A 129 -8.82 -6.75 -5.48
C THR A 129 -7.75 -7.41 -4.62
N MET A 130 -6.81 -6.63 -4.07
CA MET A 130 -5.70 -7.14 -3.25
C MET A 130 -6.13 -7.62 -1.88
N SER A 131 -7.08 -6.92 -1.24
CA SER A 131 -7.47 -7.16 0.15
C SER A 131 -8.61 -8.16 0.32
N SER A 132 -9.29 -8.53 -0.77
CA SER A 132 -10.33 -9.55 -0.75
C SER A 132 -9.73 -10.93 -0.45
N ARG A 133 -10.36 -11.68 0.44
CA ARG A 133 -9.95 -13.08 0.71
C ARG A 133 -10.14 -13.98 -0.51
N ASP A 134 -11.05 -13.61 -1.40
CA ASP A 134 -11.33 -14.32 -2.63
C ASP A 134 -10.33 -13.98 -3.73
N SER A 135 -9.63 -12.85 -3.63
CA SER A 135 -8.60 -12.46 -4.58
C SER A 135 -7.25 -13.17 -4.37
N GLY A 136 -7.10 -13.89 -3.28
CA GLY A 136 -5.96 -14.78 -3.04
C GLY A 136 -5.99 -16.05 -3.91
N GLY A 137 -7.06 -16.25 -4.64
CA GLY A 137 -7.09 -17.07 -5.83
C GLY A 137 -6.93 -16.18 -7.03
N LEU A 138 -5.76 -15.98 -7.52
CA LEU A 138 -5.63 -16.26 -8.91
C LEU A 138 -6.21 -17.67 -9.05
N ASP A 139 -7.44 -17.75 -9.44
CA ASP A 139 -7.93 -18.92 -10.10
C ASP A 139 -7.06 -19.14 -11.34
N HIS A 140 -5.83 -19.54 -11.11
CA HIS A 140 -5.18 -20.42 -12.01
C HIS A 140 -6.05 -21.65 -11.98
N ASP A 141 -7.11 -21.53 -12.79
CA ASP A 141 -7.73 -22.67 -13.39
C ASP A 141 -7.32 -23.99 -12.69
N ARG A 142 -8.00 -24.27 -11.57
CA ARG A 142 -8.05 -25.65 -11.08
C ARG A 142 -8.86 -26.52 -12.00
N SER A 143 -9.29 -26.01 -13.14
CA SER A 143 -9.83 -26.74 -14.27
C SER A 143 -8.72 -27.23 -15.21
N GLY A 144 -7.50 -27.44 -14.73
CA GLY A 144 -6.55 -28.35 -15.36
C GLY A 144 -7.15 -29.74 -15.37
N ARG A 145 -8.12 -29.92 -16.19
CA ARG A 145 -8.58 -31.25 -16.55
C ARG A 145 -8.08 -31.58 -17.94
N PRO A 146 -7.58 -32.80 -18.05
CA PRO A 146 -7.22 -33.34 -19.37
C PRO A 146 -8.41 -33.38 -20.29
#